data_9553560cf920e822bb0dc54ce5bbcab0
#
_entry.id   9553560cf920e822bb0dc54ce5bbcab0
#
_cell.length_a   1.000
_cell.length_b   1.000
_cell.length_c   1.000
_cell.angle_alpha   90.00
_cell.angle_beta   90.00
_cell.angle_gamma   90.00
#
_symmetry.space_group_name_H-M   'P 1'
#
loop_
_entity.id
_entity.type
_entity.pdbx_description
1 polymer ?
#
loop_
_entity_poly.entity_id
_entity_poly.type
_entity_poly.pdbx_seq_one_letter_code
_entity_poly.pdbx_strand_id
1 'polypeptide(L)'
;MAGFKMKVTPEIENLTEVCKEHSSLDLSLYQKYDVKRGLRDINGKGVLTGLTEISDIVSSVEKDGKSVPCEGELYYRGINVRDLVNGFLSDHRLGFEETVYLLLFSKLPNAEQLAQPARPVLVRSKFSHPSLIFPHAI
;
A
#
# COMPACT_ATOMS: atom_id res chain seq x y z
N MET A 1 9.84 -21.22 -27.56
CA MET A 1 9.64 -20.93 -26.11
C MET A 1 8.17 -21.12 -25.79
N ALA A 2 7.80 -22.15 -25.04
CA ALA A 2 6.41 -22.35 -24.65
C ALA A 2 6.04 -21.27 -23.60
N GLY A 3 5.15 -20.37 -23.97
CA GLY A 3 4.62 -19.33 -23.06
C GLY A 3 3.92 -19.99 -21.87
N PHE A 4 4.33 -19.62 -20.67
CA PHE A 4 3.69 -20.08 -19.44
C PHE A 4 2.27 -19.48 -19.39
N LYS A 5 1.23 -20.30 -19.65
CA LYS A 5 -0.17 -19.91 -19.41
C LYS A 5 -0.51 -20.16 -17.95
N MET A 6 -0.68 -19.08 -17.18
CA MET A 6 -1.22 -19.16 -15.83
C MET A 6 -2.69 -19.57 -15.90
N LYS A 7 -3.07 -20.63 -15.18
CA LYS A 7 -4.46 -21.03 -15.08
C LYS A 7 -5.17 -20.11 -14.09
N VAL A 8 -6.17 -19.40 -14.55
CA VAL A 8 -7.04 -18.58 -13.70
C VAL A 8 -7.92 -19.54 -12.89
N THR A 9 -7.93 -19.38 -11.58
CA THR A 9 -8.78 -20.16 -10.67
C THR A 9 -9.92 -19.27 -10.17
N PRO A 10 -11.04 -19.84 -9.65
CA PRO A 10 -12.14 -19.07 -9.08
C PRO A 10 -11.69 -18.11 -7.96
N GLU A 11 -10.66 -18.50 -7.19
CA GLU A 11 -10.08 -17.64 -6.14
C GLU A 11 -9.39 -16.42 -6.75
N ILE A 12 -8.66 -16.59 -7.86
CA ILE A 12 -8.02 -15.48 -8.59
C ILE A 12 -9.09 -14.56 -9.16
N GLU A 13 -10.17 -15.08 -9.71
CA GLU A 13 -11.27 -14.27 -10.22
C GLU A 13 -11.91 -13.45 -9.11
N ASN A 14 -12.25 -14.06 -7.97
CA ASN A 14 -12.82 -13.37 -6.82
C ASN A 14 -11.89 -12.26 -6.29
N LEU A 15 -10.59 -12.55 -6.11
CA LEU A 15 -9.61 -11.55 -5.68
C LEU A 15 -9.46 -10.41 -6.70
N THR A 16 -9.61 -10.71 -7.99
CA THR A 16 -9.57 -9.69 -9.05
C THR A 16 -10.75 -8.73 -8.94
N GLU A 17 -11.96 -9.22 -8.68
CA GLU A 17 -13.13 -8.36 -8.50
C GLU A 17 -12.98 -7.47 -7.26
N VAL A 18 -12.54 -8.02 -6.12
CA VAL A 18 -12.28 -7.22 -4.90
C VAL A 18 -11.21 -6.16 -5.18
N CYS A 19 -10.16 -6.49 -5.93
CA CYS A 19 -9.11 -5.53 -6.27
C CYS A 19 -9.64 -4.42 -7.19
N LYS A 20 -10.52 -4.72 -8.15
CA LYS A 20 -11.15 -3.73 -9.03
C LYS A 20 -12.01 -2.73 -8.24
N GLU A 21 -12.79 -3.19 -7.27
CA GLU A 21 -13.62 -2.33 -6.42
C GLU A 21 -12.79 -1.26 -5.70
N HIS A 22 -11.56 -1.61 -5.29
CA HIS A 22 -10.67 -0.74 -4.52
C HIS A 22 -9.58 -0.05 -5.37
N SER A 23 -9.60 -0.20 -6.69
CA SER A 23 -8.59 0.40 -7.58
C SER A 23 -9.07 1.61 -8.36
N SER A 24 -10.33 2.00 -8.23
CA SER A 24 -10.89 3.17 -8.90
C SER A 24 -10.98 4.36 -7.94
N LEU A 25 -10.57 5.52 -8.42
CA LEU A 25 -10.77 6.81 -7.73
C LEU A 25 -11.98 7.53 -8.31
N ASP A 26 -12.77 8.16 -7.42
CA ASP A 26 -13.82 9.05 -7.87
C ASP A 26 -13.22 10.29 -8.56
N LEU A 27 -13.55 10.47 -9.82
CA LEU A 27 -13.07 11.60 -10.62
C LEU A 27 -13.45 12.96 -10.05
N SER A 28 -14.51 13.05 -9.27
CA SER A 28 -14.91 14.29 -8.57
C SER A 28 -13.86 14.78 -7.58
N LEU A 29 -13.05 13.88 -7.04
CA LEU A 29 -11.94 14.20 -6.12
C LEU A 29 -10.88 15.07 -6.78
N TYR A 30 -10.65 14.92 -8.09
CA TYR A 30 -9.69 15.76 -8.82
C TYR A 30 -10.14 17.23 -8.84
N GLN A 31 -11.44 17.47 -8.95
CA GLN A 31 -11.99 18.83 -8.88
C GLN A 31 -12.02 19.35 -7.44
N LYS A 32 -12.46 18.50 -6.50
CA LYS A 32 -12.55 18.83 -5.07
C LYS A 32 -11.20 19.26 -4.48
N TYR A 33 -10.12 18.59 -4.86
CA TYR A 33 -8.77 18.87 -4.36
C TYR A 33 -7.92 19.73 -5.30
N ASP A 34 -8.52 20.26 -6.37
CA ASP A 34 -7.84 21.13 -7.35
C ASP A 34 -6.50 20.53 -7.84
N VAL A 35 -6.55 19.26 -8.24
CA VAL A 35 -5.38 18.50 -8.67
C VAL A 35 -4.79 19.11 -9.95
N LYS A 36 -3.55 19.56 -9.89
CA LYS A 36 -2.84 20.20 -10.98
C LYS A 36 -2.02 19.22 -11.80
N ARG A 37 -1.72 19.58 -13.05
CA ARG A 37 -0.84 18.79 -13.92
C ARG A 37 0.65 19.09 -13.74
N GLY A 38 1.00 20.21 -13.10
CA GLY A 38 2.36 20.62 -12.81
C GLY A 38 2.77 20.32 -11.38
N LEU A 39 4.05 20.40 -11.08
CA LEU A 39 4.61 20.13 -9.75
C LEU A 39 4.60 21.36 -8.83
N ARG A 40 4.45 22.56 -9.39
CA ARG A 40 4.46 23.81 -8.62
C ARG A 40 3.44 24.79 -9.18
N ASP A 41 2.87 25.55 -8.28
CA ASP A 41 2.00 26.68 -8.59
C ASP A 41 2.86 27.92 -8.93
N ILE A 42 2.22 28.97 -9.44
CA ILE A 42 2.87 30.22 -9.84
C ILE A 42 3.62 30.91 -8.68
N ASN A 43 3.18 30.68 -7.44
CA ASN A 43 3.82 31.17 -6.22
C ASN A 43 5.00 30.30 -5.73
N GLY A 44 5.40 29.27 -6.51
CA GLY A 44 6.46 28.33 -6.15
C GLY A 44 6.07 27.25 -5.14
N LYS A 45 4.86 27.27 -4.60
CA LYS A 45 4.34 26.25 -3.69
C LYS A 45 4.13 24.92 -4.45
N GLY A 46 4.37 23.80 -3.79
CA GLY A 46 4.02 22.49 -4.31
C GLY A 46 2.52 22.37 -4.54
N VAL A 47 2.13 21.68 -5.61
CA VAL A 47 0.73 21.46 -5.96
C VAL A 47 0.40 19.97 -5.92
N LEU A 48 -0.89 19.68 -5.72
CA LEU A 48 -1.41 18.32 -5.76
C LEU A 48 -1.52 17.86 -7.23
N THR A 49 -0.70 16.87 -7.63
CA THR A 49 -0.63 16.38 -9.02
C THR A 49 -1.24 15.02 -9.23
N GLY A 50 -1.66 14.35 -8.16
CA GLY A 50 -2.31 13.05 -8.23
C GLY A 50 -3.01 12.74 -6.92
N LEU A 51 -3.88 11.72 -6.96
CA LEU A 51 -4.58 11.19 -5.81
C LEU A 51 -4.32 9.70 -5.69
N THR A 52 -4.15 9.24 -4.48
CA THR A 52 -4.07 7.82 -4.15
C THR A 52 -4.73 7.58 -2.80
N GLU A 53 -5.41 6.46 -2.66
CA GLU A 53 -5.93 5.96 -1.39
C GLU A 53 -5.04 4.87 -0.78
N ILE A 54 -3.93 4.54 -1.47
CA ILE A 54 -3.06 3.43 -1.07
C ILE A 54 -2.15 3.84 0.08
N SER A 55 -1.57 5.05 0.01
CA SER A 55 -0.65 5.53 1.03
C SER A 55 -0.76 7.02 1.23
N ASP A 56 -0.47 7.47 2.44
CA ASP A 56 -0.37 8.88 2.80
C ASP A 56 0.87 9.12 3.65
N ILE A 57 1.53 10.27 3.41
CA ILE A 57 2.70 10.70 4.16
C ILE A 57 2.39 12.06 4.77
N VAL A 58 2.31 12.11 6.10
CA VAL A 58 2.11 13.34 6.86
C VAL A 58 3.46 13.84 7.34
N SER A 59 3.91 14.99 6.85
CA SER A 59 5.18 15.63 7.24
C SER A 59 4.98 17.04 7.80
N SER A 60 3.77 17.55 7.73
CA SER A 60 3.39 18.86 8.27
C SER A 60 1.92 18.88 8.64
N VAL A 61 1.58 19.70 9.63
CA VAL A 61 0.21 19.96 10.08
C VAL A 61 -0.10 21.43 9.95
N GLU A 62 -1.36 21.77 9.71
CA GLU A 62 -1.80 23.16 9.69
C GLU A 62 -2.07 23.63 11.11
N LYS A 63 -1.40 24.72 11.54
CA LYS A 63 -1.64 25.43 12.80
C LYS A 63 -1.77 26.92 12.51
N ASP A 64 -2.88 27.49 12.90
CA ASP A 64 -3.16 28.94 12.72
C ASP A 64 -3.00 29.42 11.27
N GLY A 65 -3.47 28.60 10.29
CA GLY A 65 -3.36 28.89 8.87
C GLY A 65 -1.93 28.80 8.30
N LYS A 66 -0.99 28.22 9.04
CA LYS A 66 0.39 27.98 8.60
C LYS A 66 0.72 26.49 8.66
N SER A 67 1.41 26.02 7.64
CA SER A 67 1.96 24.66 7.61
C SER A 67 3.20 24.62 8.52
N VAL A 68 3.13 23.78 9.56
CA VAL A 68 4.21 23.55 10.53
C VAL A 68 4.74 22.14 10.35
N PRO A 69 6.05 21.92 10.21
CA PRO A 69 6.63 20.60 10.14
C PRO A 69 6.29 19.76 11.36
N CYS A 70 6.00 18.49 11.18
CA CYS A 70 5.80 17.51 12.24
C CYS A 70 6.69 16.29 12.04
N GLU A 71 6.71 15.39 13.00
CA GLU A 71 7.34 14.07 12.79
C GLU A 71 6.63 13.36 11.64
N GLY A 72 7.44 12.81 10.71
CA GLY A 72 6.90 12.13 9.53
C GLY A 72 6.14 10.87 9.91
N GLU A 73 4.94 10.73 9.39
CA GLU A 73 4.11 9.53 9.56
C GLU A 73 3.75 8.97 8.20
N LEU A 74 3.75 7.64 8.09
CA LEU A 74 3.34 6.90 6.91
C LEU A 74 2.12 6.07 7.22
N TYR A 75 1.11 6.17 6.37
CA TYR A 75 -0.11 5.40 6.45
C TYR A 75 -0.27 4.52 5.21
N TYR A 76 -0.68 3.28 5.40
CA TYR A 76 -1.12 2.39 4.33
C TYR A 76 -2.61 2.11 4.48
N ARG A 77 -3.41 2.52 3.48
CA ARG A 77 -4.87 2.38 3.50
C ARG A 77 -5.49 2.90 4.82
N GLY A 78 -4.97 4.03 5.33
CA GLY A 78 -5.44 4.66 6.56
C GLY A 78 -4.91 4.06 7.86
N ILE A 79 -4.09 3.00 7.81
CA ILE A 79 -3.44 2.40 8.98
C ILE A 79 -2.02 2.92 9.10
N ASN A 80 -1.66 3.44 10.30
CA ASN A 80 -0.30 3.88 10.56
C ASN A 80 0.67 2.69 10.47
N VAL A 81 1.76 2.84 9.71
CA VAL A 81 2.73 1.76 9.49
C VAL A 81 3.37 1.30 10.80
N ARG A 82 3.56 2.17 11.79
CA ARG A 82 4.08 1.78 13.12
C ARG A 82 3.13 0.80 13.82
N ASP A 83 1.81 1.05 13.74
CA ASP A 83 0.81 0.16 14.35
C ASP A 83 0.75 -1.17 13.62
N LEU A 84 0.82 -1.14 12.28
CA LEU A 84 0.88 -2.33 11.45
C LEU A 84 2.10 -3.19 11.82
N VAL A 85 3.28 -2.58 11.92
CA VAL A 85 4.53 -3.26 12.29
C VAL A 85 4.45 -3.83 13.70
N ASN A 86 3.99 -3.03 14.67
CA ASN A 86 3.84 -3.48 16.05
C ASN A 86 2.88 -4.66 16.16
N GLY A 87 1.80 -4.68 15.36
CA GLY A 87 0.82 -5.77 15.33
C GLY A 87 1.46 -7.11 14.95
N PHE A 88 2.17 -7.19 13.85
CA PHE A 88 2.77 -8.48 13.46
C PHE A 88 4.03 -8.83 14.26
N LEU A 89 4.76 -7.86 14.81
CA LEU A 89 5.89 -8.12 15.70
C LEU A 89 5.43 -8.70 17.04
N SER A 90 4.33 -8.18 17.62
CA SER A 90 3.78 -8.70 18.87
C SER A 90 3.35 -10.17 18.76
N ASP A 91 2.92 -10.58 17.57
CA ASP A 91 2.52 -11.95 17.27
C ASP A 91 3.67 -12.83 16.77
N HIS A 92 4.89 -12.31 16.74
CA HIS A 92 6.08 -12.99 16.17
C HIS A 92 5.88 -13.49 14.74
N ARG A 93 5.14 -12.70 13.90
CA ARG A 93 4.82 -13.01 12.51
C ARG A 93 5.64 -12.16 11.55
N LEU A 94 5.78 -12.68 10.32
CA LEU A 94 6.25 -11.86 9.19
C LEU A 94 5.05 -11.10 8.61
N GLY A 95 5.17 -9.77 8.51
CA GLY A 95 4.07 -8.90 8.08
C GLY A 95 3.94 -8.72 6.56
N PHE A 96 4.71 -9.44 5.74
CA PHE A 96 4.75 -9.22 4.29
C PHE A 96 3.38 -9.49 3.63
N GLU A 97 2.81 -10.68 3.84
CA GLU A 97 1.55 -11.09 3.24
C GLU A 97 0.39 -10.21 3.71
N GLU A 98 0.38 -9.85 5.00
CA GLU A 98 -0.62 -8.98 5.60
C GLU A 98 -0.55 -7.56 5.00
N THR A 99 0.64 -7.02 4.85
CA THR A 99 0.87 -5.70 4.23
C THR A 99 0.44 -5.70 2.77
N VAL A 100 0.81 -6.72 2.00
CA VAL A 100 0.40 -6.84 0.60
C VAL A 100 -1.12 -6.96 0.49
N TYR A 101 -1.75 -7.74 1.36
CA TYR A 101 -3.21 -7.87 1.38
C TYR A 101 -3.89 -6.52 1.67
N LEU A 102 -3.40 -5.78 2.67
CA LEU A 102 -3.88 -4.44 3.00
C LEU A 102 -3.79 -3.49 1.80
N LEU A 103 -2.63 -3.44 1.15
CA LEU A 103 -2.40 -2.54 0.01
C LEU A 103 -3.33 -2.85 -1.18
N LEU A 104 -3.58 -4.14 -1.46
CA LEU A 104 -4.41 -4.57 -2.58
C LEU A 104 -5.91 -4.49 -2.30
N PHE A 105 -6.33 -4.84 -1.08
CA PHE A 105 -7.74 -5.06 -0.75
C PHE A 105 -8.32 -4.07 0.28
N SER A 106 -7.55 -3.05 0.68
CA SER A 106 -7.96 -1.96 1.61
C SER A 106 -8.42 -2.42 2.99
N LYS A 107 -8.10 -3.64 3.39
CA LYS A 107 -8.44 -4.21 4.70
C LYS A 107 -7.38 -5.20 5.15
N LEU A 108 -7.26 -5.38 6.46
CA LEU A 108 -6.42 -6.43 7.01
C LEU A 108 -7.05 -7.81 6.77
N PRO A 109 -6.25 -8.83 6.45
CA PRO A 109 -6.75 -10.19 6.31
C PRO A 109 -7.12 -10.79 7.67
N ASN A 110 -8.13 -11.64 7.69
CA ASN A 110 -8.40 -12.49 8.85
C ASN A 110 -7.47 -13.73 8.86
N ALA A 111 -7.53 -14.54 9.92
CA ALA A 111 -6.66 -15.70 10.06
C ALA A 111 -6.84 -16.73 8.92
N GLU A 112 -8.05 -16.91 8.43
CA GLU A 112 -8.32 -17.81 7.30
C GLU A 112 -7.72 -17.29 6.00
N GLN A 113 -7.81 -15.98 5.76
CA GLN A 113 -7.25 -15.32 4.58
C GLN A 113 -5.72 -15.33 4.58
N LEU A 114 -5.10 -15.23 5.77
CA LEU A 114 -3.66 -15.40 5.92
C LEU A 114 -3.21 -16.86 5.75
N ALA A 115 -4.01 -17.82 6.22
CA ALA A 115 -3.71 -19.24 6.12
C ALA A 115 -3.93 -19.78 4.71
N GLN A 116 -4.85 -19.21 3.95
CA GLN A 116 -4.99 -19.51 2.53
C GLN A 116 -3.75 -18.98 1.82
N PRO A 117 -2.97 -19.85 1.19
CA PRO A 117 -1.83 -19.38 0.43
C PRO A 117 -2.34 -18.48 -0.68
N ALA A 118 -2.26 -17.16 -0.50
CA ALA A 118 -2.24 -16.20 -1.61
C ALA A 118 -1.05 -16.49 -2.57
N ARG A 119 -0.45 -17.66 -2.38
CA ARG A 119 0.69 -18.26 -3.04
C ARG A 119 0.63 -18.30 -4.58
N PRO A 120 -0.51 -18.37 -5.26
CA PRO A 120 -0.42 -18.37 -6.72
C PRO A 120 -0.13 -16.99 -7.31
N VAL A 121 -0.49 -15.89 -6.60
CA VAL A 121 -0.35 -14.53 -7.15
C VAL A 121 0.96 -13.87 -6.73
N LEU A 122 1.46 -14.14 -5.51
CA LEU A 122 2.57 -13.40 -4.93
C LEU A 122 3.91 -14.16 -4.85
N VAL A 123 3.94 -15.46 -4.86
CA VAL A 123 5.14 -16.26 -4.53
C VAL A 123 5.75 -16.98 -5.72
N ARG A 124 5.37 -16.66 -6.95
CA ARG A 124 6.11 -17.16 -8.12
C ARG A 124 7.10 -16.17 -8.73
N SER A 125 7.41 -15.07 -8.07
CA SER A 125 8.72 -14.47 -8.26
C SER A 125 9.74 -15.39 -7.58
N LYS A 126 10.43 -16.19 -8.36
CA LYS A 126 11.61 -16.92 -7.91
C LYS A 126 12.68 -15.92 -7.47
N PHE A 127 12.52 -15.33 -6.31
CA PHE A 127 13.62 -14.77 -5.57
C PHE A 127 14.31 -15.92 -4.80
N SER A 128 14.78 -16.91 -5.53
CA SER A 128 15.85 -17.77 -5.05
C SER A 128 17.16 -17.01 -5.18
N HIS A 129 17.35 -16.00 -4.35
CA HIS A 129 18.67 -15.49 -4.07
C HIS A 129 18.99 -15.79 -2.60
N PRO A 130 19.90 -16.74 -2.32
CA PRO A 130 20.21 -17.16 -0.94
C PRO A 130 21.08 -16.16 -0.16
N SER A 131 21.20 -14.91 -0.57
CA SER A 131 22.22 -13.99 -0.05
C SER A 131 21.74 -12.64 0.48
N LEU A 132 20.48 -12.53 0.91
CA LEU A 132 20.05 -11.39 1.73
C LEU A 132 19.75 -11.85 3.17
N ILE A 133 20.72 -12.48 3.80
CA ILE A 133 20.83 -12.51 5.25
C ILE A 133 21.38 -11.12 5.63
N PHE A 134 20.54 -10.24 6.12
CA PHE A 134 21.00 -9.03 6.78
C PHE A 134 21.77 -9.45 8.03
N PRO A 135 23.05 -9.09 8.17
CA PRO A 135 23.76 -9.34 9.43
C PRO A 135 23.09 -8.50 10.51
N HIS A 136 22.77 -9.13 11.62
CA HIS A 136 22.34 -8.45 12.84
C HIS A 136 23.32 -7.32 13.15
N ALA A 137 22.83 -6.06 13.12
CA ALA A 137 23.51 -4.96 13.78
C ALA A 137 23.15 -5.03 15.26
N ILE A 138 24.20 -5.16 16.05
CA ILE A 138 24.27 -5.07 17.51
C ILE A 138 23.75 -3.73 17.98
#